data_53ff926eb7322ec58611da56f21b4462
#
_entry.id   53ff926eb7322ec58611da56f21b4462
#
_cell.length_a   1.000
_cell.length_b   1.000
_cell.length_c   1.000
_cell.angle_alpha   90.00
_cell.angle_beta   90.00
_cell.angle_gamma   90.00
#
_symmetry.space_group_name_H-M   'P 1'
#
loop_
_entity.id
_entity.type
_entity.pdbx_description
1 polymer ?
#
loop_
_entity_poly.entity_id
_entity_poly.type
_entity_poly.pdbx_seq_one_letter_code
_entity_poly.pdbx_strand_id
1 'polypeptide(L)'
;MRSYDFIVIGSGIAGLSFALRAAAHGSVVIATKRSAEQGSTSWAQGGIACVQSQEDSFDIHVADTLEAGAGLCDEAVVRTIVTEAPAAMETLMDYGVVFDKRMDEEGHEELDLGREGGHSKRRILHSKDTTGREVESKLLALVKEHPGITLLEQHFAVDLITTAKLGLAGPNRCVGVYVLDQAAGLVRTLRSDRIVLCTGGCGRVYQYTTNPDIATGDGVAMAWRAG
;
A
#
# COMPACT_ATOMS: atom_id res chain seq x y z
N MET A 1 -11.36 -1.35 25.68
CA MET A 1 -11.61 -0.77 24.34
C MET A 1 -10.56 0.32 24.13
N ARG A 2 -9.78 0.24 23.03
CA ARG A 2 -8.75 1.26 22.73
C ARG A 2 -9.27 2.15 21.61
N SER A 3 -9.02 3.46 21.70
CA SER A 3 -9.38 4.45 20.69
C SER A 3 -8.10 5.04 20.06
N TYR A 4 -8.14 5.26 18.76
CA TYR A 4 -7.07 5.85 17.96
C TYR A 4 -7.67 6.89 17.02
N ASP A 5 -6.87 7.84 16.57
CA ASP A 5 -7.30 8.81 15.55
C ASP A 5 -7.43 8.14 14.18
N PHE A 6 -6.57 7.16 13.89
CA PHE A 6 -6.58 6.40 12.63
C PHE A 6 -6.41 4.90 12.90
N ILE A 7 -7.18 4.08 12.20
CA ILE A 7 -6.99 2.63 12.12
C ILE A 7 -6.62 2.28 10.68
N VAL A 8 -5.52 1.56 10.49
CA VAL A 8 -5.04 1.07 9.21
C VAL A 8 -5.11 -0.45 9.22
N ILE A 9 -5.77 -1.03 8.23
CA ILE A 9 -5.87 -2.49 8.08
C ILE A 9 -4.96 -2.94 6.95
N GLY A 10 -3.87 -3.60 7.31
CA GLY A 10 -2.83 -4.07 6.40
C GLY A 10 -1.52 -3.30 6.50
N SER A 11 -0.41 -4.03 6.39
CA SER A 11 0.98 -3.57 6.53
C SER A 11 1.77 -3.58 5.23
N GLY A 12 1.12 -3.62 4.07
CA GLY A 12 1.78 -3.41 2.78
C GLY A 12 2.18 -1.93 2.56
N ILE A 13 2.79 -1.63 1.42
CA ILE A 13 3.27 -0.28 1.07
C ILE A 13 2.21 0.81 1.32
N ALA A 14 0.96 0.57 0.94
CA ALA A 14 -0.12 1.54 1.13
C ALA A 14 -0.38 1.83 2.61
N GLY A 15 -0.45 0.77 3.45
CA GLY A 15 -0.72 0.93 4.88
C GLY A 15 0.42 1.59 5.64
N LEU A 16 1.66 1.17 5.36
CA LEU A 16 2.84 1.74 6.00
C LEU A 16 3.04 3.21 5.61
N SER A 17 2.93 3.55 4.31
CA SER A 17 3.06 4.93 3.82
C SER A 17 1.96 5.82 4.38
N PHE A 18 0.71 5.35 4.40
CA PHE A 18 -0.39 6.10 5.02
C PHE A 18 -0.15 6.34 6.51
N ALA A 19 0.25 5.31 7.25
CA ALA A 19 0.46 5.41 8.69
C ALA A 19 1.54 6.43 9.05
N LEU A 20 2.68 6.44 8.33
CA LEU A 20 3.76 7.41 8.54
C LEU A 20 3.29 8.85 8.32
N ARG A 21 2.48 9.09 7.27
CA ARG A 21 1.92 10.43 7.02
C ARG A 21 0.83 10.81 8.04
N ALA A 22 -0.05 9.87 8.39
CA ALA A 22 -1.15 10.11 9.33
C ALA A 22 -0.67 10.36 10.76
N ALA A 23 0.47 9.81 11.14
CA ALA A 23 1.05 9.98 12.49
C ALA A 23 1.41 11.43 12.84
N ALA A 24 1.58 12.31 11.85
CA ALA A 24 1.71 13.75 12.07
C ALA A 24 0.39 14.41 12.52
N HIS A 25 -0.74 13.72 12.39
CA HIS A 25 -2.09 14.24 12.65
C HIS A 25 -2.81 13.53 13.81
N GLY A 26 -2.19 12.53 14.41
CA GLY A 26 -2.77 11.82 15.54
C GLY A 26 -2.21 10.41 15.73
N SER A 27 -2.77 9.70 16.71
CA SER A 27 -2.40 8.32 17.02
C SER A 27 -2.87 7.35 15.93
N VAL A 28 -1.99 6.45 15.51
CA VAL A 28 -2.26 5.46 14.46
C VAL A 28 -2.12 4.05 15.02
N VAL A 29 -3.03 3.16 14.65
CA VAL A 29 -2.84 1.73 14.83
C VAL A 29 -2.89 1.01 13.48
N ILE A 30 -1.91 0.16 13.24
CA ILE A 30 -1.89 -0.75 12.08
C ILE A 30 -2.24 -2.14 12.62
N ALA A 31 -3.25 -2.79 12.04
CA ALA A 31 -3.57 -4.18 12.31
C ALA A 31 -3.27 -5.04 11.08
N THR A 32 -2.46 -6.07 11.25
CA THR A 32 -2.10 -7.01 10.19
C THR A 32 -2.27 -8.45 10.63
N LYS A 33 -2.85 -9.28 9.77
CA LYS A 33 -3.25 -10.65 10.10
C LYS A 33 -2.12 -11.66 10.27
N ARG A 34 -0.92 -11.31 9.79
CA ARG A 34 0.32 -12.11 9.93
C ARG A 34 1.42 -11.21 10.47
N SER A 35 2.70 -11.63 10.34
CA SER A 35 3.81 -10.70 10.54
C SER A 35 3.75 -9.59 9.50
N ALA A 36 4.21 -8.41 9.86
CA ALA A 36 4.09 -7.21 9.01
C ALA A 36 4.85 -7.32 7.68
N GLU A 37 5.84 -8.20 7.62
CA GLU A 37 6.68 -8.48 6.44
C GLU A 37 6.04 -9.46 5.44
N GLN A 38 4.91 -10.08 5.81
CA GLN A 38 4.23 -11.06 4.96
C GLN A 38 3.13 -10.39 4.14
N GLY A 39 3.51 -9.78 3.03
CA GLY A 39 2.58 -9.11 2.14
C GLY A 39 2.99 -9.22 0.68
N SER A 40 2.10 -8.81 -0.23
CA SER A 40 2.42 -8.77 -1.66
C SER A 40 3.54 -7.78 -1.98
N THR A 41 3.74 -6.78 -1.13
CA THR A 41 4.80 -5.78 -1.30
C THR A 41 6.18 -6.42 -1.28
N SER A 42 6.48 -7.25 -0.27
CA SER A 42 7.78 -7.92 -0.15
C SER A 42 8.06 -8.93 -1.28
N TRP A 43 7.02 -9.37 -1.98
CA TRP A 43 7.12 -10.30 -3.11
C TRP A 43 7.28 -9.61 -4.46
N ALA A 44 7.10 -8.30 -4.52
CA ALA A 44 7.25 -7.55 -5.76
C ALA A 44 8.72 -7.53 -6.20
N GLN A 45 9.01 -8.15 -7.36
CA GLN A 45 10.34 -8.31 -7.92
C GLN A 45 10.66 -7.23 -8.96
N GLY A 46 9.65 -6.75 -9.68
CA GLY A 46 9.79 -5.67 -10.66
C GLY A 46 10.20 -4.36 -10.00
N GLY A 47 9.80 -3.26 -10.59
CA GLY A 47 10.10 -1.95 -10.06
C GLY A 47 8.85 -1.09 -9.96
N ILE A 48 9.08 0.20 -9.83
CA ILE A 48 8.04 1.21 -9.79
C ILE A 48 8.16 2.08 -11.03
N ALA A 49 7.11 2.13 -11.84
CA ALA A 49 7.07 2.95 -13.04
C ALA A 49 6.89 4.43 -12.68
N CYS A 50 7.84 5.27 -13.08
CA CYS A 50 7.80 6.70 -12.84
C CYS A 50 8.59 7.46 -13.90
N VAL A 51 8.03 8.54 -14.42
CA VAL A 51 8.72 9.43 -15.37
C VAL A 51 9.86 10.14 -14.65
N GLN A 52 11.09 9.84 -15.03
CA GLN A 52 12.34 10.41 -14.46
C GLN A 52 13.30 10.91 -15.53
N SER A 53 13.24 10.38 -16.75
CA SER A 53 14.12 10.73 -17.87
C SER A 53 13.55 11.89 -18.69
N GLN A 54 14.43 12.72 -19.27
CA GLN A 54 14.05 13.76 -20.24
C GLN A 54 13.52 13.19 -21.57
N GLU A 55 13.82 11.92 -21.85
CA GLU A 55 13.33 11.23 -23.06
C GLU A 55 11.91 10.69 -22.89
N ASP A 56 11.34 10.77 -21.68
CA ASP A 56 10.02 10.30 -21.32
C ASP A 56 9.09 11.47 -20.98
N SER A 57 7.78 11.22 -20.96
CA SER A 57 6.79 12.20 -20.53
C SER A 57 5.58 11.54 -19.88
N PHE A 58 4.82 12.33 -19.14
CA PHE A 58 3.56 11.87 -18.55
C PHE A 58 2.58 11.40 -19.65
N ASP A 59 2.51 12.09 -20.77
CA ASP A 59 1.61 11.71 -21.88
C ASP A 59 1.99 10.38 -22.50
N ILE A 60 3.28 10.10 -22.68
CA ILE A 60 3.77 8.80 -23.16
C ILE A 60 3.42 7.70 -22.15
N HIS A 61 3.64 7.94 -20.85
CA HIS A 61 3.32 6.95 -19.81
C HIS A 61 1.81 6.70 -19.71
N VAL A 62 0.98 7.73 -19.80
CA VAL A 62 -0.48 7.59 -19.85
C VAL A 62 -0.91 6.76 -21.06
N ALA A 63 -0.38 7.07 -22.26
CA ALA A 63 -0.70 6.33 -23.48
C ALA A 63 -0.34 4.84 -23.37
N ASP A 64 0.88 4.53 -22.92
CA ASP A 64 1.33 3.15 -22.67
C ASP A 64 0.37 2.42 -21.69
N THR A 65 -0.04 3.10 -20.63
CA THR A 65 -0.94 2.52 -19.60
C THR A 65 -2.34 2.24 -20.17
N LEU A 66 -2.89 3.16 -20.96
CA LEU A 66 -4.20 2.98 -21.59
C LEU A 66 -4.19 1.86 -22.62
N GLU A 67 -3.11 1.74 -23.40
CA GLU A 67 -2.93 0.65 -24.35
C GLU A 67 -2.86 -0.71 -23.64
N ALA A 68 -2.00 -0.84 -22.62
CA ALA A 68 -1.88 -2.06 -21.84
C ALA A 68 -3.17 -2.43 -21.09
N GLY A 69 -3.95 -1.44 -20.67
CA GLY A 69 -5.22 -1.61 -19.97
C GLY A 69 -6.39 -2.02 -20.86
N ALA A 70 -6.21 -2.02 -22.19
CA ALA A 70 -7.17 -2.56 -23.17
C ALA A 70 -8.62 -2.08 -22.98
N GLY A 71 -8.83 -0.82 -22.63
CA GLY A 71 -10.15 -0.21 -22.44
C GLY A 71 -10.72 -0.33 -21.02
N LEU A 72 -10.00 -0.91 -20.06
CA LEU A 72 -10.42 -1.01 -18.66
C LEU A 72 -9.98 0.17 -17.78
N CYS A 73 -9.18 1.10 -18.33
CA CYS A 73 -8.66 2.23 -17.58
C CYS A 73 -9.62 3.42 -17.60
N ASP A 74 -9.66 4.15 -16.48
CA ASP A 74 -10.13 5.53 -16.44
C ASP A 74 -8.94 6.45 -16.69
N GLU A 75 -8.95 7.19 -17.81
CA GLU A 75 -7.81 8.04 -18.22
C GLU A 75 -7.51 9.14 -17.19
N ALA A 76 -8.53 9.74 -16.58
CA ALA A 76 -8.32 10.78 -15.58
C ALA A 76 -7.59 10.26 -14.34
N VAL A 77 -7.95 9.04 -13.91
CA VAL A 77 -7.28 8.34 -12.80
C VAL A 77 -5.84 7.97 -13.17
N VAL A 78 -5.63 7.40 -14.37
CA VAL A 78 -4.28 7.07 -14.88
C VAL A 78 -3.41 8.32 -14.89
N ARG A 79 -3.90 9.44 -15.43
CA ARG A 79 -3.18 10.69 -15.49
C ARG A 79 -2.80 11.20 -14.12
N THR A 80 -3.72 11.16 -13.16
CA THR A 80 -3.44 11.55 -11.76
C THR A 80 -2.31 10.71 -11.17
N ILE A 81 -2.40 9.38 -11.26
CA ILE A 81 -1.38 8.48 -10.72
C ILE A 81 -0.01 8.72 -11.37
N VAL A 82 0.03 8.85 -12.70
CA VAL A 82 1.28 9.05 -13.45
C VAL A 82 1.93 10.39 -13.12
N THR A 83 1.14 11.47 -12.99
CA THR A 83 1.69 12.81 -12.72
C THR A 83 2.11 13.01 -11.27
N GLU A 84 1.49 12.30 -10.32
CA GLU A 84 1.86 12.35 -8.90
C GLU A 84 3.02 11.40 -8.54
N ALA A 85 3.36 10.45 -9.41
CA ALA A 85 4.38 9.44 -9.15
C ALA A 85 5.76 10.03 -8.78
N PRO A 86 6.32 11.07 -9.43
CA PRO A 86 7.62 11.61 -9.04
C PRO A 86 7.69 12.07 -7.58
N ALA A 87 6.70 12.82 -7.11
CA ALA A 87 6.64 13.26 -5.71
C ALA A 87 6.48 12.09 -4.72
N ALA A 88 5.75 11.04 -5.12
CA ALA A 88 5.64 9.83 -4.32
C ALA A 88 6.97 9.09 -4.23
N MET A 89 7.76 9.06 -5.33
CA MET A 89 9.09 8.44 -5.35
C MET A 89 10.09 9.22 -4.49
N GLU A 90 10.08 10.55 -4.56
CA GLU A 90 10.88 11.41 -3.66
C GLU A 90 10.58 11.09 -2.19
N THR A 91 9.30 10.97 -1.84
CA THR A 91 8.89 10.59 -0.48
C THR A 91 9.45 9.23 -0.05
N LEU A 92 9.47 8.23 -0.93
CA LEU A 92 10.07 6.93 -0.62
C LEU A 92 11.59 7.03 -0.43
N MET A 93 12.27 7.82 -1.24
CA MET A 93 13.71 8.08 -1.08
C MET A 93 14.02 8.82 0.22
N ASP A 94 13.19 9.79 0.62
CA ASP A 94 13.28 10.49 1.90
C ASP A 94 13.08 9.53 3.09
N TYR A 95 12.27 8.48 2.93
CA TYR A 95 12.13 7.39 3.90
C TYR A 95 13.30 6.40 3.87
N GLY A 96 14.33 6.67 3.07
CA GLY A 96 15.56 5.86 3.01
C GLY A 96 15.48 4.66 2.07
N VAL A 97 14.50 4.60 1.17
CA VAL A 97 14.48 3.60 0.09
C VAL A 97 15.58 3.90 -0.90
N VAL A 98 16.39 2.91 -1.23
CA VAL A 98 17.52 3.05 -2.15
C VAL A 98 17.19 2.34 -3.46
N PHE A 99 17.19 3.10 -4.55
CA PHE A 99 17.09 2.57 -5.91
C PHE A 99 18.46 2.45 -6.55
N ASP A 100 18.60 1.52 -7.48
CA ASP A 100 19.84 1.27 -8.20
C ASP A 100 20.22 2.49 -9.04
N LYS A 101 21.52 2.72 -9.15
CA LYS A 101 22.12 3.84 -9.87
C LYS A 101 23.16 3.31 -10.84
N ARG A 102 23.40 4.06 -11.89
CA ARG A 102 24.47 3.84 -12.86
C ARG A 102 25.26 5.12 -13.10
N MET A 103 26.40 5.02 -13.73
CA MET A 103 27.15 6.17 -14.25
C MET A 103 26.67 6.48 -15.66
N ASP A 104 26.42 7.74 -15.96
CA ASP A 104 26.20 8.22 -17.32
C ASP A 104 27.51 8.30 -18.12
N GLU A 105 27.44 8.71 -19.39
CA GLU A 105 28.62 8.83 -20.27
C GLU A 105 29.61 9.93 -19.80
N GLU A 106 29.14 10.88 -18.97
CA GLU A 106 29.93 11.98 -18.43
C GLU A 106 30.51 11.65 -17.05
N GLY A 107 30.16 10.48 -16.48
CA GLY A 107 30.63 10.01 -15.17
C GLY A 107 29.82 10.54 -13.98
N HIS A 108 28.59 11.04 -14.21
CA HIS A 108 27.66 11.41 -13.14
C HIS A 108 26.79 10.21 -12.75
N GLU A 109 26.45 10.15 -11.48
CA GLU A 109 25.56 9.13 -10.95
C GLU A 109 24.10 9.47 -11.25
N GLU A 110 23.38 8.57 -11.94
CA GLU A 110 21.98 8.71 -12.25
C GLU A 110 21.21 7.44 -11.86
N LEU A 111 19.85 7.50 -11.79
CA LEU A 111 19.01 6.33 -11.52
C LEU A 111 19.12 5.34 -12.70
N ASP A 112 19.34 4.06 -12.39
CA ASP A 112 19.28 3.01 -13.38
C ASP A 112 17.81 2.64 -13.67
N LEU A 113 17.30 3.08 -14.82
CA LEU A 113 15.91 2.87 -15.18
C LEU A 113 15.76 1.62 -16.06
N GLY A 114 14.97 0.68 -15.60
CA GLY A 114 14.55 -0.49 -16.36
C GLY A 114 13.43 -0.18 -17.37
N ARG A 115 13.16 -1.15 -18.27
CA ARG A 115 11.98 -1.17 -19.13
C ARG A 115 11.34 -2.56 -19.08
N GLU A 116 10.07 -2.60 -18.74
CA GLU A 116 9.28 -3.82 -18.71
C GLU A 116 8.23 -3.82 -19.82
N GLY A 117 7.51 -4.94 -19.98
CA GLY A 117 6.43 -5.07 -20.95
C GLY A 117 5.34 -4.03 -20.75
N GLY A 118 4.78 -3.53 -21.85
CA GLY A 118 3.78 -2.46 -21.82
C GLY A 118 4.36 -1.03 -21.72
N HIS A 119 5.68 -0.88 -21.56
CA HIS A 119 6.34 0.42 -21.51
C HIS A 119 7.15 0.70 -22.76
N SER A 120 6.91 1.84 -23.42
CA SER A 120 7.68 2.30 -24.59
C SER A 120 9.03 2.94 -24.19
N LYS A 121 9.15 3.43 -22.94
CA LYS A 121 10.34 4.11 -22.41
C LYS A 121 10.89 3.39 -21.16
N ARG A 122 12.18 3.66 -20.86
CA ARG A 122 12.80 3.22 -19.60
C ARG A 122 12.33 4.14 -18.48
N ARG A 123 11.55 3.62 -17.53
CA ARG A 123 10.98 4.39 -16.42
C ARG A 123 10.79 3.57 -15.15
N ILE A 124 11.34 2.37 -15.11
CA ILE A 124 11.17 1.47 -13.97
C ILE A 124 12.32 1.68 -13.00
N LEU A 125 12.02 2.28 -11.83
CA LEU A 125 12.94 2.33 -10.71
C LEU A 125 12.95 0.98 -10.02
N HIS A 126 14.14 0.44 -9.76
CA HIS A 126 14.30 -0.88 -9.13
C HIS A 126 15.41 -0.87 -8.09
N SER A 127 15.39 -1.84 -7.20
CA SER A 127 16.46 -2.15 -6.26
C SER A 127 16.79 -3.63 -6.39
N LYS A 128 17.78 -3.95 -7.22
CA LYS A 128 18.14 -5.32 -7.63
C LYS A 128 16.87 -6.08 -8.08
N ASP A 129 16.73 -7.33 -7.65
CA ASP A 129 15.56 -8.18 -7.93
C ASP A 129 14.54 -8.19 -6.77
N THR A 130 14.63 -7.24 -5.84
CA THR A 130 13.86 -7.24 -4.58
C THR A 130 13.33 -5.88 -4.20
N THR A 131 12.91 -5.08 -5.18
CA THR A 131 12.41 -3.71 -4.97
C THR A 131 11.34 -3.64 -3.89
N GLY A 132 10.36 -4.54 -3.90
CA GLY A 132 9.31 -4.56 -2.91
C GLY A 132 9.81 -4.81 -1.49
N ARG A 133 10.80 -5.69 -1.32
CA ARG A 133 11.41 -5.96 -0.01
C ARG A 133 12.19 -4.75 0.51
N GLU A 134 12.93 -4.05 -0.35
CA GLU A 134 13.63 -2.82 0.01
C GLU A 134 12.64 -1.78 0.52
N VAL A 135 11.60 -1.49 -0.25
CA VAL A 135 10.55 -0.52 0.14
C VAL A 135 9.90 -0.90 1.46
N GLU A 136 9.42 -2.15 1.58
CA GLU A 136 8.72 -2.61 2.78
C GLU A 136 9.60 -2.57 4.02
N SER A 137 10.85 -3.01 3.92
CA SER A 137 11.77 -3.03 5.06
C SER A 137 12.06 -1.64 5.61
N LYS A 138 12.26 -0.64 4.74
CA LYS A 138 12.49 0.75 5.15
C LYS A 138 11.27 1.37 5.82
N LEU A 139 10.10 1.26 5.18
CA LEU A 139 8.87 1.78 5.74
C LEU A 139 8.52 1.12 7.08
N LEU A 140 8.72 -0.20 7.17
CA LEU A 140 8.43 -0.96 8.39
C LEU A 140 9.37 -0.58 9.54
N ALA A 141 10.64 -0.34 9.26
CA ALA A 141 11.60 0.15 10.26
C ALA A 141 11.15 1.49 10.85
N LEU A 142 10.79 2.45 9.99
CA LEU A 142 10.27 3.75 10.42
C LEU A 142 8.97 3.62 11.24
N VAL A 143 8.05 2.77 10.82
CA VAL A 143 6.80 2.51 11.56
C VAL A 143 7.08 1.93 12.95
N LYS A 144 8.01 0.96 13.06
CA LYS A 144 8.38 0.33 14.34
C LYS A 144 9.02 1.32 15.33
N GLU A 145 9.75 2.31 14.83
CA GLU A 145 10.43 3.33 15.64
C GLU A 145 9.53 4.53 15.97
N HIS A 146 8.41 4.71 15.26
CA HIS A 146 7.58 5.90 15.40
C HIS A 146 6.69 5.85 16.66
N PRO A 147 6.84 6.81 17.62
CA PRO A 147 6.13 6.77 18.91
C PRO A 147 4.61 6.91 18.79
N GLY A 148 4.11 7.53 17.73
CA GLY A 148 2.67 7.73 17.46
C GLY A 148 1.99 6.55 16.75
N ILE A 149 2.74 5.49 16.38
CA ILE A 149 2.20 4.35 15.64
C ILE A 149 2.25 3.08 16.50
N THR A 150 1.13 2.39 16.59
CA THR A 150 1.04 1.07 17.23
C THR A 150 0.90 0.01 16.13
N LEU A 151 1.84 -0.92 16.02
CA LEU A 151 1.77 -2.04 15.09
C LEU A 151 1.25 -3.29 15.85
N LEU A 152 0.13 -3.83 15.39
CA LEU A 152 -0.49 -5.05 15.89
C LEU A 152 -0.34 -6.17 14.83
N GLU A 153 0.68 -6.99 14.99
CA GLU A 153 0.87 -8.19 14.18
C GLU A 153 0.00 -9.34 14.71
N GLN A 154 -0.32 -10.33 13.86
CA GLN A 154 -1.21 -11.45 14.19
C GLN A 154 -2.60 -10.99 14.66
N HIS A 155 -3.05 -9.84 14.16
CA HIS A 155 -4.36 -9.27 14.44
C HIS A 155 -5.21 -9.24 13.18
N PHE A 156 -6.11 -10.20 13.05
CA PHE A 156 -6.98 -10.35 11.89
C PHE A 156 -8.20 -9.44 12.01
N ALA A 157 -8.38 -8.52 11.06
CA ALA A 157 -9.58 -7.69 10.99
C ALA A 157 -10.77 -8.55 10.53
N VAL A 158 -11.74 -8.73 11.43
CA VAL A 158 -12.89 -9.62 11.22
C VAL A 158 -14.01 -8.91 10.48
N ASP A 159 -14.38 -7.72 10.97
CA ASP A 159 -15.45 -6.93 10.36
C ASP A 159 -15.41 -5.45 10.78
N LEU A 160 -15.95 -4.58 9.92
CA LEU A 160 -16.15 -3.17 10.22
C LEU A 160 -17.36 -2.96 11.11
N ILE A 161 -17.22 -2.08 12.08
CA ILE A 161 -18.31 -1.65 12.95
C ILE A 161 -18.93 -0.40 12.34
N THR A 162 -20.18 -0.51 11.91
CA THR A 162 -20.91 0.64 11.37
C THR A 162 -22.08 1.02 12.26
N THR A 163 -22.51 2.28 12.19
CA THR A 163 -23.69 2.75 12.93
C THR A 163 -24.93 1.99 12.58
N ALA A 164 -25.10 1.57 11.32
CA ALA A 164 -26.23 0.72 10.89
C ALA A 164 -26.19 -0.66 11.56
N LYS A 165 -25.04 -1.33 11.62
CA LYS A 165 -24.88 -2.63 12.31
C LYS A 165 -25.16 -2.54 13.81
N LEU A 166 -24.95 -1.35 14.41
CA LEU A 166 -25.25 -1.10 15.82
C LEU A 166 -26.71 -0.70 16.05
N GLY A 167 -27.53 -0.61 15.00
CA GLY A 167 -28.93 -0.18 15.10
C GLY A 167 -29.09 1.31 15.45
N LEU A 168 -28.08 2.12 15.21
CA LEU A 168 -28.12 3.55 15.47
C LEU A 168 -28.80 4.30 14.32
N ALA A 169 -29.64 5.29 14.65
CA ALA A 169 -30.29 6.12 13.66
C ALA A 169 -29.30 7.11 13.00
N GLY A 170 -29.58 7.51 11.75
CA GLY A 170 -28.80 8.48 11.00
C GLY A 170 -27.97 7.87 9.87
N PRO A 171 -27.03 8.63 9.27
CA PRO A 171 -26.18 8.13 8.19
C PRO A 171 -25.34 6.94 8.63
N ASN A 172 -25.19 5.94 7.74
CA ASN A 172 -24.28 4.83 8.01
C ASN A 172 -22.83 5.29 8.01
N ARG A 173 -22.15 5.13 9.14
CA ARG A 173 -20.77 5.56 9.37
C ARG A 173 -19.95 4.41 9.93
N CYS A 174 -18.71 4.26 9.51
CA CYS A 174 -17.77 3.34 10.12
C CYS A 174 -17.18 3.98 11.38
N VAL A 175 -17.25 3.29 12.52
CA VAL A 175 -16.85 3.80 13.83
C VAL A 175 -15.84 2.90 14.54
N GLY A 176 -15.40 1.82 13.90
CA GLY A 176 -14.44 0.90 14.47
C GLY A 176 -14.29 -0.37 13.64
N VAL A 177 -13.50 -1.29 14.17
CA VAL A 177 -13.24 -2.60 13.61
C VAL A 177 -13.14 -3.65 14.71
N TYR A 178 -13.68 -4.84 14.46
CA TYR A 178 -13.40 -6.03 15.27
C TYR A 178 -12.13 -6.69 14.74
N VAL A 179 -11.16 -6.91 15.62
CA VAL A 179 -9.93 -7.61 15.30
C VAL A 179 -9.74 -8.83 16.20
N LEU A 180 -9.41 -9.95 15.61
CA LEU A 180 -9.04 -11.17 16.33
C LEU A 180 -7.55 -11.10 16.66
N ASP A 181 -7.26 -11.00 17.95
CA ASP A 181 -5.92 -11.25 18.50
C ASP A 181 -5.70 -12.78 18.45
N GLN A 182 -4.93 -13.24 17.46
CA GLN A 182 -4.79 -14.67 17.20
C GLN A 182 -3.98 -15.38 18.30
N ALA A 183 -3.06 -14.69 18.96
CA ALA A 183 -2.27 -15.25 20.04
C ALA A 183 -3.11 -15.45 21.31
N ALA A 184 -4.00 -14.50 21.62
CA ALA A 184 -4.89 -14.57 22.77
C ALA A 184 -6.19 -15.36 22.48
N GLY A 185 -6.54 -15.58 21.21
CA GLY A 185 -7.82 -16.19 20.82
C GLY A 185 -9.03 -15.29 21.12
N LEU A 186 -8.84 -13.98 21.20
CA LEU A 186 -9.87 -13.03 21.65
C LEU A 186 -10.17 -11.98 20.58
N VAL A 187 -11.45 -11.68 20.38
CA VAL A 187 -11.87 -10.55 19.55
C VAL A 187 -11.78 -9.25 20.35
N ARG A 188 -11.07 -8.28 19.81
CA ARG A 188 -10.91 -6.95 20.39
C ARG A 188 -11.62 -5.91 19.52
N THR A 189 -12.08 -4.83 20.15
CA THR A 189 -12.65 -3.68 19.47
C THR A 189 -11.64 -2.55 19.44
N LEU A 190 -11.32 -2.09 18.23
CA LEU A 190 -10.59 -0.85 17.99
C LEU A 190 -11.59 0.21 17.52
N ARG A 191 -11.52 1.43 18.05
CA ARG A 191 -12.42 2.54 17.71
C ARG A 191 -11.68 3.66 17.02
N SER A 192 -12.26 4.14 15.96
CA SER A 192 -11.87 5.36 15.23
C SER A 192 -13.00 5.74 14.27
N ASP A 193 -13.10 7.01 13.98
CA ASP A 193 -13.94 7.53 12.89
C ASP A 193 -13.20 7.53 11.53
N ARG A 194 -11.94 7.11 11.52
CA ARG A 194 -11.08 7.07 10.32
C ARG A 194 -10.42 5.70 10.22
N ILE A 195 -11.00 4.85 9.36
CA ILE A 195 -10.48 3.50 9.11
C ILE A 195 -10.09 3.40 7.63
N VAL A 196 -8.86 2.97 7.41
CA VAL A 196 -8.27 2.86 6.06
C VAL A 196 -8.00 1.40 5.76
N LEU A 197 -8.63 0.89 4.69
CA LEU A 197 -8.45 -0.46 4.23
C LEU A 197 -7.27 -0.52 3.24
N CYS A 198 -6.14 -1.05 3.70
CA CYS A 198 -4.92 -1.29 2.93
C CYS A 198 -4.66 -2.80 2.78
N THR A 199 -5.71 -3.56 2.58
CA THR A 199 -5.75 -5.03 2.71
C THR A 199 -5.23 -5.78 1.49
N GLY A 200 -4.76 -5.07 0.46
CA GLY A 200 -4.31 -5.66 -0.78
C GLY A 200 -5.46 -6.28 -1.60
N GLY A 201 -5.11 -7.20 -2.45
CA GLY A 201 -6.03 -7.82 -3.40
C GLY A 201 -6.65 -9.14 -2.92
N CYS A 202 -7.23 -9.87 -3.88
CA CYS A 202 -7.95 -11.13 -3.66
C CYS A 202 -7.46 -12.27 -4.58
N GLY A 203 -6.16 -12.28 -4.94
CA GLY A 203 -5.60 -13.27 -5.87
C GLY A 203 -5.87 -14.72 -5.48
N ARG A 204 -6.01 -15.01 -4.17
CA ARG A 204 -6.27 -16.37 -3.66
C ARG A 204 -7.68 -16.89 -3.90
N VAL A 205 -8.58 -16.11 -4.50
CA VAL A 205 -9.87 -16.62 -4.99
C VAL A 205 -9.71 -17.43 -6.29
N TYR A 206 -8.56 -17.30 -6.98
CA TYR A 206 -8.24 -18.05 -8.18
C TYR A 206 -7.43 -19.31 -7.84
N GLN A 207 -7.62 -20.37 -8.62
CA GLN A 207 -6.91 -21.64 -8.45
C GLN A 207 -5.40 -21.47 -8.65
N TYR A 208 -4.99 -20.62 -9.60
CA TYR A 208 -3.58 -20.31 -9.89
C TYR A 208 -3.35 -18.81 -9.71
N THR A 209 -2.37 -18.48 -8.91
CA THR A 209 -1.98 -17.08 -8.64
C THR A 209 -0.54 -17.00 -8.19
N THR A 210 0.16 -15.94 -8.55
CA THR A 210 1.48 -15.58 -8.03
C THR A 210 1.41 -14.77 -6.74
N ASN A 211 0.19 -14.39 -6.30
CA ASN A 211 0.04 -13.68 -5.03
C ASN A 211 0.32 -14.58 -3.83
N PRO A 212 0.86 -14.05 -2.74
CA PRO A 212 1.06 -14.80 -1.51
C PRO A 212 -0.28 -15.27 -0.91
N ASP A 213 -0.22 -16.31 -0.08
CA ASP A 213 -1.40 -16.94 0.54
C ASP A 213 -2.24 -15.97 1.38
N ILE A 214 -1.69 -14.85 1.74
CA ILE A 214 -2.36 -13.80 2.51
C ILE A 214 -3.32 -12.93 1.67
N ALA A 215 -3.26 -12.98 0.34
CA ALA A 215 -4.10 -12.17 -0.57
C ALA A 215 -5.50 -12.75 -0.73
N THR A 216 -6.30 -12.75 0.33
CA THR A 216 -7.58 -13.46 0.47
C THR A 216 -8.82 -12.59 0.27
N GLY A 217 -8.66 -11.28 -0.01
CA GLY A 217 -9.79 -10.37 -0.28
C GLY A 217 -10.59 -9.93 0.94
N ASP A 218 -10.02 -10.01 2.13
CA ASP A 218 -10.73 -9.70 3.40
C ASP A 218 -11.31 -8.29 3.41
N GLY A 219 -10.56 -7.29 2.89
CA GLY A 219 -11.03 -5.91 2.83
C GLY A 219 -12.23 -5.73 1.91
N VAL A 220 -12.25 -6.41 0.77
CA VAL A 220 -13.40 -6.40 -0.15
C VAL A 220 -14.63 -6.97 0.55
N ALA A 221 -14.47 -8.10 1.25
CA ALA A 221 -15.56 -8.72 1.99
C ALA A 221 -16.07 -7.83 3.14
N MET A 222 -15.17 -7.20 3.89
CA MET A 222 -15.56 -6.28 4.97
C MET A 222 -16.28 -5.04 4.44
N ALA A 223 -15.76 -4.43 3.37
CA ALA A 223 -16.39 -3.28 2.73
C ALA A 223 -17.79 -3.62 2.20
N TRP A 224 -17.94 -4.76 1.51
CA TRP A 224 -19.25 -5.25 1.05
C TRP A 224 -20.25 -5.40 2.19
N ARG A 225 -19.84 -6.00 3.31
CA ARG A 225 -20.73 -6.18 4.47
C ARG A 225 -21.05 -4.88 5.21
N ALA A 226 -20.29 -3.83 4.97
CA ALA A 226 -20.50 -2.52 5.58
C ALA A 226 -21.57 -1.66 4.85
N GLY A 227 -21.86 -1.99 3.58
CA GLY A 227 -22.87 -1.32 2.74
C GLY A 227 -22.24 -0.46 1.67
#